data_557b3bcf76440a64b98dd97051d98703
#
_entry.id   557b3bcf76440a64b98dd97051d98703
#
_cell.length_a   1.000
_cell.length_b   1.000
_cell.length_c   1.000
_cell.angle_alpha   90.00
_cell.angle_beta   90.00
_cell.angle_gamma   90.00
#
_symmetry.space_group_name_H-M   'P 1'
#
loop_
_entity.id
_entity.type
_entity.pdbx_description
1 polymer ?
#
loop_
_entity_poly.entity_id
_entity_poly.type
_entity_poly.pdbx_seq_one_letter_code
_entity_poly.pdbx_strand_id
1 'polypeptide(L)'
;ESDHVKLECAYRLSDGWATGLVLTLAHAQSAVNERTARLDTREALFNYLLREMLARVTAEARKVLTHAALLPQVTVRLAEKLSGSANAGKVLDELYRNQYLVDRKVDAELTYQFHDLFRDFLLDTLARDLPPEQLTELRMRAAHMLEAAGDINAAVQLFRQAQDWDSVARAIKRHAVEMFYQG
;
A
#
# COMPACT_ATOMS: atom_id res chain seq x y z
N GLU A 1 -34.29 -7.18 -10.95
CA GLU A 1 -34.53 -5.71 -10.83
C GLU A 1 -33.65 -5.06 -9.76
N SER A 2 -33.48 -5.69 -8.59
CA SER A 2 -32.66 -5.15 -7.48
C SER A 2 -31.16 -5.05 -7.81
N ASP A 3 -30.62 -5.98 -8.61
CA ASP A 3 -29.20 -6.00 -8.94
C ASP A 3 -28.81 -4.96 -10.01
N HIS A 4 -29.74 -4.67 -10.93
CA HIS A 4 -29.53 -3.63 -11.94
C HIS A 4 -29.47 -2.23 -11.30
N VAL A 5 -30.31 -1.96 -10.31
CA VAL A 5 -30.32 -0.70 -9.57
C VAL A 5 -29.03 -0.53 -8.75
N LYS A 6 -28.53 -1.62 -8.15
CA LYS A 6 -27.25 -1.60 -7.42
C LYS A 6 -26.05 -1.36 -8.34
N LEU A 7 -26.04 -1.98 -9.53
CA LEU A 7 -25.00 -1.80 -10.53
C LEU A 7 -24.98 -0.36 -11.06
N GLU A 8 -26.15 0.20 -11.35
CA GLU A 8 -26.28 1.56 -11.84
C GLU A 8 -25.88 2.59 -10.77
N CYS A 9 -26.24 2.34 -9.51
CA CYS A 9 -25.78 3.16 -8.38
C CYS A 9 -24.27 3.09 -8.21
N ALA A 10 -23.67 1.90 -8.27
CA ALA A 10 -22.23 1.69 -8.19
C ALA A 10 -21.49 2.37 -9.36
N TYR A 11 -22.03 2.26 -10.59
CA TYR A 11 -21.46 2.91 -11.77
C TYR A 11 -21.51 4.43 -11.67
N ARG A 12 -22.61 5.01 -11.21
CA ARG A 12 -22.74 6.46 -10.99
C ARG A 12 -21.82 6.98 -9.89
N LEU A 13 -21.63 6.22 -8.81
CA LEU A 13 -20.71 6.54 -7.71
C LEU A 13 -19.25 6.46 -8.16
N SER A 14 -18.92 5.53 -9.06
CA SER A 14 -17.55 5.37 -9.58
C SER A 14 -17.23 6.32 -10.74
N ASP A 15 -18.24 6.91 -11.38
CA ASP A 15 -18.11 7.81 -12.55
C ASP A 15 -17.15 7.24 -13.62
N GLY A 16 -17.31 5.94 -13.92
CA GLY A 16 -16.48 5.22 -14.88
C GLY A 16 -15.07 4.83 -14.37
N TRP A 17 -14.78 5.04 -13.10
CA TRP A 17 -13.52 4.61 -12.51
C TRP A 17 -13.58 3.12 -12.14
N ALA A 18 -12.89 2.28 -12.93
CA ALA A 18 -12.97 0.83 -12.84
C ALA A 18 -12.63 0.28 -11.44
N THR A 19 -11.61 0.84 -10.79
CA THR A 19 -11.19 0.43 -9.44
C THR A 19 -12.22 0.80 -8.38
N GLY A 20 -12.81 2.00 -8.47
CA GLY A 20 -13.91 2.42 -7.59
C GLY A 20 -15.13 1.52 -7.77
N LEU A 21 -15.42 1.10 -9.01
CA LEU A 21 -16.51 0.17 -9.32
C LEU A 21 -16.25 -1.21 -8.67
N VAL A 22 -15.05 -1.76 -8.79
CA VAL A 22 -14.68 -3.05 -8.17
C VAL A 22 -14.80 -2.99 -6.65
N LEU A 23 -14.29 -1.94 -6.02
CA LEU A 23 -14.39 -1.73 -4.57
C LEU A 23 -15.85 -1.56 -4.14
N THR A 24 -16.65 -0.79 -4.89
CA THR A 24 -18.07 -0.58 -4.59
C THR A 24 -18.86 -1.88 -4.75
N LEU A 25 -18.60 -2.67 -5.79
CA LEU A 25 -19.25 -3.97 -6.01
C LEU A 25 -18.85 -5.01 -4.97
N ALA A 26 -17.57 -5.08 -4.59
CA ALA A 26 -17.10 -5.96 -3.52
C ALA A 26 -17.76 -5.65 -2.17
N HIS A 27 -18.13 -4.38 -1.94
CA HIS A 27 -18.83 -3.95 -0.71
C HIS A 27 -20.37 -3.90 -0.86
N ALA A 28 -20.91 -3.87 -2.08
CA ALA A 28 -22.36 -3.87 -2.33
C ALA A 28 -23.04 -5.16 -1.86
N GLN A 29 -22.30 -6.24 -1.66
CA GLN A 29 -22.80 -7.43 -0.96
C GLN A 29 -23.00 -7.21 0.55
N SER A 30 -22.54 -6.08 1.09
CA SER A 30 -22.69 -5.70 2.48
C SER A 30 -23.19 -4.24 2.56
N ALA A 31 -24.51 -4.05 2.35
CA ALA A 31 -25.23 -2.81 2.61
C ALA A 31 -24.51 -1.50 2.21
N VAL A 32 -24.78 -1.00 0.99
CA VAL A 32 -24.60 0.42 0.64
C VAL A 32 -25.49 1.22 1.60
N ASN A 33 -24.90 1.69 2.68
CA ASN A 33 -25.61 2.44 3.71
C ASN A 33 -25.76 3.90 3.27
N GLU A 34 -26.77 4.58 3.81
CA GLU A 34 -27.04 6.03 3.68
C GLU A 34 -25.81 6.93 3.94
N ARG A 35 -24.74 6.38 4.56
CA ARG A 35 -23.46 7.07 4.80
C ARG A 35 -22.67 7.32 3.52
N THR A 36 -22.72 6.42 2.53
CA THR A 36 -22.00 6.61 1.25
C THR A 36 -22.66 7.66 0.37
N ALA A 37 -23.96 7.87 0.51
CA ALA A 37 -24.70 8.90 -0.23
C ALA A 37 -24.37 10.35 0.19
N ARG A 38 -23.61 10.52 1.30
CA ARG A 38 -23.20 11.84 1.83
C ARG A 38 -21.76 12.20 1.54
N LEU A 39 -21.03 11.38 0.77
CA LEU A 39 -19.65 11.66 0.42
C LEU A 39 -19.60 12.54 -0.82
N ASP A 40 -19.19 13.79 -0.64
CA ASP A 40 -19.23 14.83 -1.68
C ASP A 40 -18.14 14.68 -2.74
N THR A 41 -17.15 13.80 -2.52
CA THR A 41 -16.02 13.61 -3.43
C THR A 41 -15.70 12.15 -3.67
N ARG A 42 -15.20 11.84 -4.88
CA ARG A 42 -14.71 10.51 -5.27
C ARG A 42 -13.62 9.98 -4.32
N GLU A 43 -12.73 10.87 -3.88
CA GLU A 43 -11.65 10.56 -2.94
C GLU A 43 -12.19 10.17 -1.56
N ALA A 44 -13.20 10.88 -1.07
CA ALA A 44 -13.82 10.56 0.21
C ALA A 44 -14.49 9.18 0.19
N LEU A 45 -15.17 8.82 -0.90
CA LEU A 45 -15.75 7.50 -1.11
C LEU A 45 -14.68 6.42 -1.15
N PHE A 46 -13.59 6.65 -1.89
CA PHE A 46 -12.47 5.72 -1.99
C PHE A 46 -11.84 5.46 -0.62
N ASN A 47 -11.51 6.52 0.11
CA ASN A 47 -10.95 6.42 1.46
C ASN A 47 -11.91 5.72 2.44
N TYR A 48 -13.22 5.94 2.31
CA TYR A 48 -14.20 5.23 3.11
C TYR A 48 -14.17 3.72 2.82
N LEU A 49 -14.21 3.32 1.54
CA LEU A 49 -14.19 1.91 1.13
C LEU A 49 -12.91 1.18 1.57
N LEU A 50 -11.76 1.86 1.47
CA LEU A 50 -10.49 1.30 1.94
C LEU A 50 -10.46 1.13 3.47
N ARG A 51 -11.04 2.08 4.22
CA ARG A 51 -11.18 1.93 5.68
C ARG A 51 -12.05 0.74 6.06
N GLU A 52 -13.19 0.57 5.37
CA GLU A 52 -14.07 -0.58 5.59
C GLU A 52 -13.38 -1.90 5.25
N MET A 53 -12.62 -1.94 4.15
CA MET A 53 -11.82 -3.10 3.78
C MET A 53 -10.77 -3.40 4.86
N LEU A 54 -10.00 -2.39 5.29
CA LEU A 54 -8.96 -2.55 6.31
C LEU A 54 -9.52 -2.93 7.69
N ALA A 55 -10.75 -2.55 8.00
CA ALA A 55 -11.42 -2.92 9.24
C ALA A 55 -11.82 -4.40 9.30
N ARG A 56 -11.95 -5.06 8.13
CA ARG A 56 -12.34 -6.48 8.04
C ARG A 56 -11.17 -7.44 8.00
N VAL A 57 -9.96 -6.98 7.70
CA VAL A 57 -8.77 -7.82 7.71
C VAL A 57 -8.27 -8.01 9.16
N THR A 58 -7.54 -9.10 9.37
CA THR A 58 -6.93 -9.36 10.69
C THR A 58 -5.89 -8.30 11.04
N ALA A 59 -5.61 -8.10 12.32
CA ALA A 59 -4.57 -7.18 12.78
C ALA A 59 -3.19 -7.52 12.18
N GLU A 60 -2.89 -8.82 11.99
CA GLU A 60 -1.69 -9.28 11.32
C GLU A 60 -1.66 -8.86 9.84
N ALA A 61 -2.74 -9.09 9.11
CA ALA A 61 -2.82 -8.69 7.70
C ALA A 61 -2.73 -7.15 7.55
N ARG A 62 -3.42 -6.39 8.41
CA ARG A 62 -3.30 -4.93 8.44
C ARG A 62 -1.85 -4.48 8.65
N LYS A 63 -1.14 -5.10 9.61
CA LYS A 63 0.28 -4.82 9.84
C LYS A 63 1.13 -5.13 8.61
N VAL A 64 0.93 -6.29 7.97
CA VAL A 64 1.65 -6.64 6.74
C VAL A 64 1.45 -5.60 5.66
N LEU A 65 0.20 -5.20 5.38
CA LEU A 65 -0.13 -4.26 4.32
C LEU A 65 0.45 -2.87 4.58
N THR A 66 0.27 -2.33 5.78
CA THR A 66 0.75 -0.99 6.13
C THR A 66 2.27 -0.91 6.16
N HIS A 67 2.96 -1.95 6.63
CA HIS A 67 4.42 -2.00 6.62
C HIS A 67 4.97 -2.19 5.20
N ALA A 68 4.37 -3.08 4.40
CA ALA A 68 4.78 -3.32 3.02
C ALA A 68 4.60 -2.08 2.13
N ALA A 69 3.68 -1.18 2.46
CA ALA A 69 3.46 0.08 1.72
C ALA A 69 4.68 1.02 1.72
N LEU A 70 5.62 0.85 2.66
CA LEU A 70 6.90 1.57 2.64
C LEU A 70 7.79 1.16 1.44
N LEU A 71 7.59 -0.03 0.91
CA LEU A 71 8.38 -0.58 -0.20
C LEU A 71 7.72 -0.21 -1.53
N PRO A 72 8.44 0.33 -2.53
CA PRO A 72 7.89 0.62 -3.85
C PRO A 72 7.54 -0.67 -4.62
N GLN A 73 8.34 -1.69 -4.45
CA GLN A 73 8.08 -3.05 -4.90
C GLN A 73 8.20 -4.01 -3.72
N VAL A 74 7.23 -4.88 -3.58
CA VAL A 74 7.08 -5.74 -2.40
C VAL A 74 7.37 -7.18 -2.80
N THR A 75 8.51 -7.72 -2.37
CA THR A 75 8.72 -9.17 -2.39
C THR A 75 8.18 -9.79 -1.10
N VAL A 76 7.79 -11.06 -1.16
CA VAL A 76 7.32 -11.78 0.03
C VAL A 76 8.35 -11.71 1.15
N ARG A 77 9.63 -11.94 0.81
CA ARG A 77 10.74 -11.92 1.76
C ARG A 77 10.91 -10.56 2.46
N LEU A 78 10.79 -9.46 1.72
CA LEU A 78 10.88 -8.11 2.29
C LEU A 78 9.68 -7.81 3.19
N ALA A 79 8.47 -8.18 2.75
CA ALA A 79 7.25 -8.02 3.54
C ALA A 79 7.30 -8.82 4.86
N GLU A 80 7.76 -10.07 4.83
CA GLU A 80 7.93 -10.92 6.03
C GLU A 80 8.91 -10.28 7.01
N LYS A 81 10.09 -9.86 6.53
CA LYS A 81 11.11 -9.23 7.37
C LYS A 81 10.65 -7.91 7.98
N LEU A 82 9.96 -7.09 7.21
CA LEU A 82 9.54 -5.76 7.66
C LEU A 82 8.35 -5.83 8.62
N SER A 83 7.37 -6.68 8.34
CA SER A 83 6.18 -6.86 9.19
C SER A 83 6.44 -7.79 10.38
N GLY A 84 7.42 -8.69 10.27
CA GLY A 84 7.67 -9.76 11.22
C GLY A 84 6.63 -10.89 11.15
N SER A 85 5.87 -10.99 10.05
CA SER A 85 4.84 -12.02 9.85
C SER A 85 5.26 -13.01 8.77
N ALA A 86 5.31 -14.29 9.10
CA ALA A 86 5.54 -15.38 8.15
C ALA A 86 4.37 -15.59 7.18
N ASN A 87 3.21 -14.97 7.44
CA ASN A 87 2.03 -15.06 6.59
C ASN A 87 1.96 -13.96 5.52
N ALA A 88 2.98 -13.10 5.40
CA ALA A 88 2.95 -11.96 4.49
C ALA A 88 2.67 -12.38 3.04
N GLY A 89 3.24 -13.49 2.57
CA GLY A 89 2.98 -14.01 1.23
C GLY A 89 1.52 -14.38 1.00
N LYS A 90 0.85 -14.99 1.97
CA LYS A 90 -0.58 -15.32 1.89
C LYS A 90 -1.44 -14.05 1.82
N VAL A 91 -1.14 -13.07 2.67
CA VAL A 91 -1.86 -11.79 2.70
C VAL A 91 -1.77 -11.07 1.36
N LEU A 92 -0.57 -11.01 0.77
CA LEU A 92 -0.34 -10.35 -0.52
C LEU A 92 -1.05 -11.11 -1.67
N ASP A 93 -1.01 -12.44 -1.66
CA ASP A 93 -1.67 -13.27 -2.67
C ASP A 93 -3.21 -13.20 -2.58
N GLU A 94 -3.77 -13.18 -1.38
CA GLU A 94 -5.20 -12.96 -1.15
C GLU A 94 -5.64 -11.57 -1.65
N LEU A 95 -4.85 -10.53 -1.39
CA LEU A 95 -5.12 -9.18 -1.86
C LEU A 95 -5.12 -9.13 -3.39
N TYR A 96 -4.14 -9.75 -4.03
CA TYR A 96 -4.06 -9.85 -5.49
C TYR A 96 -5.26 -10.62 -6.08
N ARG A 97 -5.61 -11.79 -5.53
CA ARG A 97 -6.73 -12.61 -6.01
C ARG A 97 -8.07 -11.89 -5.89
N ASN A 98 -8.24 -11.09 -4.86
CA ASN A 98 -9.44 -10.27 -4.67
C ASN A 98 -9.42 -8.97 -5.50
N GLN A 99 -8.41 -8.77 -6.37
CA GLN A 99 -8.24 -7.59 -7.22
C GLN A 99 -8.23 -6.25 -6.45
N TYR A 100 -7.71 -6.28 -5.22
CA TYR A 100 -7.63 -5.09 -4.38
C TYR A 100 -6.37 -4.28 -4.68
N LEU A 101 -6.36 -3.51 -5.78
CA LEU A 101 -5.38 -2.44 -6.03
C LEU A 101 -3.91 -2.87 -5.91
N VAL A 102 -3.63 -4.13 -6.27
CA VAL A 102 -2.29 -4.71 -6.23
C VAL A 102 -2.01 -5.38 -7.57
N ASP A 103 -0.93 -4.97 -8.19
CA ASP A 103 -0.36 -5.65 -9.34
C ASP A 103 0.65 -6.70 -8.90
N ARG A 104 0.78 -7.76 -9.69
CA ARG A 104 1.75 -8.83 -9.48
C ARG A 104 2.59 -9.00 -10.74
N LYS A 105 3.91 -8.93 -10.56
CA LYS A 105 4.88 -9.17 -11.63
C LYS A 105 5.72 -10.40 -11.28
N VAL A 106 6.00 -11.21 -12.28
CA VAL A 106 6.84 -12.40 -12.17
C VAL A 106 8.02 -12.20 -13.13
N ASP A 107 9.09 -11.65 -12.59
CA ASP A 107 10.37 -11.53 -13.30
C ASP A 107 11.36 -12.54 -12.70
N ALA A 108 12.51 -12.09 -12.21
CA ALA A 108 13.46 -12.94 -11.50
C ALA A 108 12.95 -13.38 -10.11
N GLU A 109 12.14 -12.55 -9.47
CA GLU A 109 11.46 -12.80 -8.20
C GLU A 109 9.99 -12.34 -8.31
N LEU A 110 9.10 -13.00 -7.57
CA LEU A 110 7.70 -12.60 -7.47
C LEU A 110 7.59 -11.30 -6.69
N THR A 111 7.12 -10.24 -7.35
CA THR A 111 6.92 -8.93 -6.76
C THR A 111 5.47 -8.50 -6.82
N TYR A 112 5.05 -7.77 -5.80
CA TYR A 112 3.76 -7.09 -5.73
C TYR A 112 3.99 -5.58 -5.73
N GLN A 113 3.08 -4.85 -6.37
CA GLN A 113 3.10 -3.39 -6.40
C GLN A 113 1.72 -2.88 -6.05
N PHE A 114 1.64 -2.06 -5.01
CA PHE A 114 0.39 -1.39 -4.66
C PHE A 114 0.12 -0.24 -5.62
N HIS A 115 -1.13 -0.07 -6.02
CA HIS A 115 -1.57 1.12 -6.73
C HIS A 115 -1.33 2.37 -5.87
N ASP A 116 -0.91 3.48 -6.46
CA ASP A 116 -0.46 4.68 -5.73
C ASP A 116 -1.46 5.16 -4.68
N LEU A 117 -2.74 5.32 -5.05
CA LEU A 117 -3.79 5.74 -4.11
C LEU A 117 -3.97 4.78 -2.93
N PHE A 118 -3.81 3.48 -3.16
CA PHE A 118 -3.90 2.49 -2.09
C PHE A 118 -2.66 2.53 -1.19
N ARG A 119 -1.50 2.69 -1.79
CA ARG A 119 -0.24 2.85 -1.08
C ARG A 119 -0.27 4.07 -0.18
N ASP A 120 -0.71 5.22 -0.70
CA ASP A 120 -0.83 6.46 0.06
C ASP A 120 -1.79 6.31 1.24
N PHE A 121 -2.95 5.69 1.03
CA PHE A 121 -3.90 5.38 2.09
C PHE A 121 -3.30 4.48 3.19
N LEU A 122 -2.51 3.45 2.81
CA LEU A 122 -1.84 2.57 3.76
C LEU A 122 -0.74 3.31 4.54
N LEU A 123 0.02 4.20 3.89
CA LEU A 123 1.04 5.04 4.53
C LEU A 123 0.43 6.04 5.51
N ASP A 124 -0.69 6.66 5.15
CA ASP A 124 -1.44 7.55 6.04
C ASP A 124 -2.01 6.79 7.25
N THR A 125 -2.46 5.55 7.02
CA THR A 125 -2.94 4.69 8.09
C THR A 125 -1.79 4.30 9.02
N LEU A 126 -0.63 3.93 8.47
CA LEU A 126 0.57 3.62 9.24
C LEU A 126 1.01 4.79 10.12
N ALA A 127 1.00 6.01 9.56
CA ALA A 127 1.40 7.22 10.27
C ALA A 127 0.43 7.60 11.40
N ARG A 128 -0.84 7.20 11.30
CA ARG A 128 -1.84 7.40 12.37
C ARG A 128 -1.78 6.32 13.45
N ASP A 129 -1.44 5.10 13.06
CA ASP A 129 -1.45 3.94 13.96
C ASP A 129 -0.17 3.83 14.80
N LEU A 130 0.96 4.38 14.32
CA LEU A 130 2.24 4.29 15.00
C LEU A 130 2.68 5.64 15.61
N PRO A 131 3.27 5.61 16.81
CA PRO A 131 4.00 6.76 17.35
C PRO A 131 5.12 7.21 16.39
N PRO A 132 5.43 8.54 16.34
CA PRO A 132 6.43 9.07 15.40
C PRO A 132 7.80 8.38 15.49
N GLU A 133 8.23 8.00 16.68
CA GLU A 133 9.50 7.31 16.92
C GLU A 133 9.51 5.92 16.29
N GLN A 134 8.44 5.14 16.49
CA GLN A 134 8.29 3.80 15.88
C GLN A 134 8.17 3.86 14.36
N LEU A 135 7.49 4.88 13.83
CA LEU A 135 7.40 5.11 12.40
C LEU A 135 8.76 5.42 11.80
N THR A 136 9.57 6.26 12.49
CA THR A 136 10.92 6.58 12.07
C THR A 136 11.81 5.34 12.08
N GLU A 137 11.77 4.54 13.14
CA GLU A 137 12.51 3.28 13.22
C GLU A 137 12.12 2.30 12.10
N LEU A 138 10.82 2.18 11.81
CA LEU A 138 10.33 1.33 10.74
C LEU A 138 10.79 1.81 9.35
N ARG A 139 10.78 3.13 9.11
CA ARG A 139 11.32 3.73 7.88
C ARG A 139 12.82 3.44 7.72
N MET A 140 13.59 3.57 8.81
CA MET A 140 15.02 3.26 8.81
C MET A 140 15.27 1.78 8.48
N ARG A 141 14.53 0.86 9.08
CA ARG A 141 14.62 -0.56 8.77
C ARG A 141 14.30 -0.85 7.30
N ALA A 142 13.22 -0.27 6.79
CA ALA A 142 12.85 -0.40 5.37
C ALA A 142 13.93 0.16 4.45
N ALA A 143 14.49 1.34 4.76
CA ALA A 143 15.56 1.96 4.00
C ALA A 143 16.82 1.08 3.92
N HIS A 144 17.29 0.53 5.05
CA HIS A 144 18.41 -0.39 5.06
C HIS A 144 18.16 -1.68 4.26
N MET A 145 16.91 -2.19 4.29
CA MET A 145 16.54 -3.37 3.52
C MET A 145 16.55 -3.08 2.01
N LEU A 146 16.07 -1.91 1.60
CA LEU A 146 16.11 -1.46 0.20
C LEU A 146 17.53 -1.19 -0.27
N GLU A 147 18.38 -0.54 0.55
CA GLU A 147 19.80 -0.35 0.26
C GLU A 147 20.49 -1.70 0.04
N ALA A 148 20.24 -2.68 0.90
CA ALA A 148 20.80 -4.03 0.77
C ALA A 148 20.26 -4.82 -0.43
N ALA A 149 19.05 -4.46 -0.92
CA ALA A 149 18.44 -5.04 -2.13
C ALA A 149 18.87 -4.31 -3.42
N GLY A 150 19.67 -3.23 -3.33
CA GLY A 150 20.14 -2.43 -4.46
C GLY A 150 19.17 -1.32 -4.91
N ASP A 151 18.03 -1.14 -4.26
CA ASP A 151 17.12 -0.01 -4.54
C ASP A 151 17.56 1.22 -3.73
N ILE A 152 18.64 1.85 -4.21
CA ILE A 152 19.28 2.98 -3.53
C ILE A 152 18.37 4.21 -3.54
N ASN A 153 17.64 4.44 -4.63
CA ASN A 153 16.75 5.59 -4.75
C ASN A 153 15.63 5.54 -3.70
N ALA A 154 14.97 4.40 -3.57
CA ALA A 154 13.93 4.22 -2.55
C ALA A 154 14.50 4.27 -1.13
N ALA A 155 15.69 3.71 -0.89
CA ALA A 155 16.36 3.79 0.40
C ALA A 155 16.64 5.25 0.80
N VAL A 156 17.21 6.05 -0.10
CA VAL A 156 17.49 7.47 0.13
C VAL A 156 16.21 8.26 0.44
N GLN A 157 15.10 7.98 -0.23
CA GLN A 157 13.83 8.63 0.06
C GLN A 157 13.33 8.32 1.48
N LEU A 158 13.45 7.07 1.94
CA LEU A 158 13.06 6.70 3.30
C LEU A 158 13.99 7.29 4.37
N PHE A 159 15.31 7.32 4.12
CA PHE A 159 16.27 8.00 5.01
C PHE A 159 15.92 9.48 5.15
N ARG A 160 15.58 10.16 4.04
CA ARG A 160 15.12 11.57 4.07
C ARG A 160 13.85 11.74 4.90
N GLN A 161 12.86 10.87 4.71
CA GLN A 161 11.60 10.90 5.49
C GLN A 161 11.83 10.62 6.98
N ALA A 162 12.87 9.85 7.32
CA ALA A 162 13.32 9.61 8.69
C ALA A 162 14.21 10.74 9.23
N GLN A 163 14.56 11.74 8.40
CA GLN A 163 15.48 12.84 8.70
C GLN A 163 16.90 12.37 9.07
N ASP A 164 17.31 11.19 8.64
CA ASP A 164 18.67 10.65 8.83
C ASP A 164 19.58 11.08 7.67
N TRP A 165 20.09 12.29 7.78
CA TRP A 165 20.95 12.90 6.76
C TRP A 165 22.33 12.22 6.64
N ASP A 166 22.81 11.60 7.70
CA ASP A 166 24.08 10.85 7.69
C ASP A 166 23.93 9.59 6.82
N SER A 167 22.83 8.86 6.96
CA SER A 167 22.52 7.72 6.10
C SER A 167 22.28 8.12 4.64
N VAL A 168 21.62 9.25 4.39
CA VAL A 168 21.49 9.82 3.03
C VAL A 168 22.86 10.08 2.42
N ALA A 169 23.73 10.79 3.12
CA ALA A 169 25.06 11.12 2.61
C ALA A 169 25.93 9.86 2.38
N ARG A 170 25.86 8.89 3.30
CA ARG A 170 26.54 7.61 3.18
C ARG A 170 26.06 6.80 1.96
N ALA A 171 24.74 6.67 1.79
CA ALA A 171 24.15 5.93 0.68
C ALA A 171 24.53 6.56 -0.67
N ILE A 172 24.41 7.89 -0.80
CA ILE A 172 24.81 8.62 -2.01
C ILE A 172 26.33 8.42 -2.29
N LYS A 173 27.20 8.60 -1.29
CA LYS A 173 28.66 8.41 -1.48
C LYS A 173 29.02 6.99 -1.93
N ARG A 174 28.36 5.99 -1.35
CA ARG A 174 28.64 4.57 -1.67
C ARG A 174 28.19 4.21 -3.08
N HIS A 175 27.07 4.72 -3.51
CA HIS A 175 26.41 4.32 -4.75
C HIS A 175 26.37 5.43 -5.83
N ALA A 176 27.17 6.49 -5.65
CA ALA A 176 27.16 7.65 -6.58
C ALA A 176 27.37 7.23 -8.04
N VAL A 177 28.24 6.26 -8.30
CA VAL A 177 28.51 5.75 -9.65
C VAL A 177 27.29 5.02 -10.22
N GLU A 178 26.62 4.18 -9.43
CA GLU A 178 25.43 3.44 -9.85
C GLU A 178 24.23 4.36 -10.10
N MET A 179 24.03 5.37 -9.24
CA MET A 179 22.97 6.38 -9.39
C MET A 179 23.15 7.23 -10.66
N PHE A 180 24.39 7.50 -11.09
CA PHE A 180 24.68 8.24 -12.32
C PHE A 180 24.32 7.44 -13.58
N TYR A 181 24.39 6.11 -13.53
CA TYR A 181 24.08 5.24 -14.69
C TYR A 181 22.60 4.80 -14.76
N GLN A 182 21.80 5.02 -13.69
CA GLN A 182 20.38 4.65 -13.62
C GLN A 182 19.42 5.82 -13.83
N GLY A 183 19.90 7.04 -13.89
CA GLY A 183 19.13 8.26 -14.20
C GLY A 183 19.21 8.60 -15.66
#